data_c5c8333469a8b694ac525830ec52b48a
#
_entry.id   c5c8333469a8b694ac525830ec52b48a
#
_cell.length_a   1.000
_cell.length_b   1.000
_cell.length_c   1.000
_cell.angle_alpha   90.00
_cell.angle_beta   90.00
_cell.angle_gamma   90.00
#
_symmetry.space_group_name_H-M   'P 1'
#
loop_
_entity.id
_entity.type
_entity.pdbx_description
1 polymer ?
#
loop_
_entity_poly.entity_id
_entity_poly.type
_entity_poly.pdbx_seq_one_letter_code
_entity_poly.pdbx_strand_id
1 'polypeptide(L)'
;MKEQITYDIYDKVDIRVGTVISVKKNEKARKPSLVVEVDFGKDVGIKQSSAQITHYYNEENLVGKQVIGICNFPEKNIAGIVSQVLILGSIDEEGKVVLVHPSQKVENGLPVA
;
A
#
# COMPACT_ATOMS: atom_id res chain seq x y z
N MET A 1 -20.90 6.26 -9.77
CA MET A 1 -19.67 7.09 -9.71
C MET A 1 -19.72 7.96 -8.45
N LYS A 2 -18.57 8.21 -7.87
CA LYS A 2 -18.50 9.05 -6.68
C LYS A 2 -18.74 10.51 -7.01
N GLU A 3 -19.03 11.30 -5.98
CA GLU A 3 -19.18 12.74 -6.06
C GLU A 3 -17.93 13.41 -6.65
N GLN A 4 -18.13 14.51 -7.39
CA GLN A 4 -17.01 15.30 -7.91
C GLN A 4 -16.19 15.91 -6.78
N ILE A 5 -14.88 15.98 -6.98
CA ILE A 5 -13.97 16.69 -6.10
C ILE A 5 -13.14 17.68 -6.93
N THR A 6 -12.57 18.67 -6.26
CA THR A 6 -11.65 19.61 -6.88
C THR A 6 -10.22 19.13 -6.78
N TYR A 7 -9.33 19.70 -7.60
CA TYR A 7 -7.90 19.40 -7.50
C TYR A 7 -7.32 19.73 -6.13
N ASP A 8 -7.85 20.74 -5.45
CA ASP A 8 -7.40 21.09 -4.09
C ASP A 8 -7.56 19.93 -3.12
N ILE A 9 -8.63 19.16 -3.26
CA ILE A 9 -8.86 17.98 -2.41
C ILE A 9 -7.85 16.90 -2.77
N TYR A 10 -7.66 16.64 -4.05
CA TYR A 10 -6.71 15.63 -4.52
C TYR A 10 -5.27 15.96 -4.12
N ASP A 11 -4.90 17.24 -4.21
CA ASP A 11 -3.54 17.70 -3.90
C ASP A 11 -3.15 17.50 -2.43
N LYS A 12 -4.14 17.27 -1.55
CA LYS A 12 -3.87 16.97 -0.15
C LYS A 12 -3.50 15.50 0.07
N VAL A 13 -3.71 14.64 -0.92
CA VAL A 13 -3.39 13.22 -0.81
C VAL A 13 -1.95 12.99 -1.26
N ASP A 14 -1.12 12.50 -0.35
CA ASP A 14 0.29 12.23 -0.66
C ASP A 14 0.46 10.79 -1.14
N ILE A 15 0.46 10.62 -2.45
CA ILE A 15 0.56 9.32 -3.11
C ILE A 15 1.98 9.15 -3.63
N ARG A 16 2.63 8.04 -3.26
CA ARG A 16 4.03 7.79 -3.65
C ARG A 16 4.26 6.36 -4.10
N VAL A 17 5.34 6.19 -4.85
CA VAL A 17 5.82 4.87 -5.27
C VAL A 17 6.82 4.37 -4.23
N GLY A 18 6.73 3.09 -3.88
CA GLY A 18 7.70 2.44 -3.01
C GLY A 18 7.96 1.02 -3.44
N THR A 19 9.01 0.43 -2.90
CA THR A 19 9.39 -0.96 -3.16
C THR A 19 9.14 -1.80 -1.92
N VAL A 20 8.47 -2.93 -2.09
CA VAL A 20 8.22 -3.87 -0.99
C VAL A 20 9.53 -4.53 -0.59
N ILE A 21 9.87 -4.47 0.70
CA ILE A 21 11.11 -5.03 1.23
C ILE A 21 10.88 -6.24 2.13
N SER A 22 9.69 -6.37 2.73
CA SER A 22 9.35 -7.57 3.50
C SER A 22 7.84 -7.82 3.50
N VAL A 23 7.47 -9.08 3.65
CA VAL A 23 6.08 -9.52 3.70
C VAL A 23 5.98 -10.62 4.75
N LYS A 24 5.07 -10.47 5.70
CA LYS A 24 4.78 -11.47 6.73
C LYS A 24 3.28 -11.63 6.90
N LYS A 25 2.84 -12.81 7.30
CA LYS A 25 1.43 -13.01 7.65
C LYS A 25 1.12 -12.30 8.96
N ASN A 26 -0.03 -11.65 9.05
CA ASN A 26 -0.53 -11.14 10.31
C ASN A 26 -1.40 -12.21 10.96
N GLU A 27 -0.81 -13.00 11.82
CA GLU A 27 -1.47 -14.16 12.44
C GLU A 27 -2.55 -13.78 13.44
N LYS A 28 -2.55 -12.55 13.92
CA LYS A 28 -3.57 -12.05 14.87
C LYS A 28 -4.81 -11.49 14.18
N ALA A 29 -4.76 -11.28 12.88
CA ALA A 29 -5.90 -10.72 12.16
C ALA A 29 -7.00 -11.76 11.99
N ARG A 30 -8.27 -11.33 12.13
CA ARG A 30 -9.44 -12.21 11.94
C ARG A 30 -9.56 -12.66 10.49
N LYS A 31 -9.31 -11.74 9.57
CA LYS A 31 -9.28 -12.04 8.13
C LYS A 31 -7.82 -12.18 7.71
N PRO A 32 -7.51 -13.13 6.82
CA PRO A 32 -6.14 -13.28 6.35
C PRO A 32 -5.59 -11.96 5.82
N SER A 33 -4.45 -11.54 6.35
CA SER A 33 -3.78 -10.31 5.92
C SER A 33 -2.28 -10.47 5.97
N LEU A 34 -1.60 -9.57 5.26
CA LEU A 34 -0.14 -9.51 5.22
C LEU A 34 0.33 -8.21 5.86
N VAL A 35 1.42 -8.29 6.60
CA VAL A 35 2.16 -7.12 7.05
C VAL A 35 3.23 -6.86 6.01
N VAL A 36 3.13 -5.74 5.32
CA VAL A 36 4.00 -5.39 4.20
C VAL A 36 4.82 -4.17 4.59
N GLU A 37 6.14 -4.29 4.51
CA GLU A 37 7.04 -3.15 4.68
C GLU A 37 7.44 -2.62 3.31
N VAL A 38 7.35 -1.31 3.13
CA VAL A 38 7.61 -0.64 1.86
C VAL A 38 8.61 0.48 2.07
N ASP A 39 9.62 0.52 1.22
CA ASP A 39 10.61 1.60 1.19
C ASP A 39 10.12 2.69 0.22
N PHE A 40 9.76 3.84 0.78
CA PHE A 40 9.31 5.01 0.01
C PHE A 40 10.41 6.05 -0.19
N GLY A 41 11.67 5.68 0.03
CA GLY A 41 12.78 6.60 -0.17
C GLY A 41 13.09 7.48 1.04
N LYS A 42 14.00 8.41 0.89
CA LYS A 42 14.56 9.19 2.00
C LYS A 42 13.54 10.07 2.72
N ASP A 43 12.63 10.69 1.98
CA ASP A 43 11.70 11.65 2.57
C ASP A 43 10.64 10.99 3.44
N VAL A 44 10.11 9.87 3.00
CA VAL A 44 9.04 9.17 3.70
C VAL A 44 9.60 8.03 4.56
N GLY A 45 10.61 7.34 4.05
CA GLY A 45 11.24 6.21 4.73
C GLY A 45 10.48 4.91 4.55
N ILE A 46 10.79 3.97 5.42
CA ILE A 46 10.17 2.64 5.41
C ILE A 46 8.91 2.70 6.25
N LYS A 47 7.80 2.27 5.66
CA LYS A 47 6.49 2.23 6.30
C LYS A 47 5.89 0.84 6.18
N GLN A 48 5.07 0.46 7.15
CA GLN A 48 4.37 -0.82 7.10
C GLN A 48 2.88 -0.62 6.93
N SER A 49 2.25 -1.63 6.33
CA SER A 49 0.82 -1.69 6.12
C SER A 49 0.30 -3.07 6.44
N SER A 50 -0.85 -3.16 7.08
CA SER A 50 -1.59 -4.41 7.19
C SER A 50 -2.61 -4.43 6.06
N ALA A 51 -2.51 -5.40 5.16
CA ALA A 51 -3.32 -5.43 3.94
C ALA A 51 -3.96 -6.80 3.71
N GLN A 52 -5.26 -6.79 3.38
CA GLN A 52 -6.01 -8.01 3.07
C GLN A 52 -5.80 -8.38 1.60
N ILE A 53 -4.59 -8.82 1.29
CA ILE A 53 -4.16 -9.11 -0.09
C ILE A 53 -3.63 -10.55 -0.26
N THR A 54 -4.00 -11.44 0.65
CA THR A 54 -3.46 -12.81 0.67
C THR A 54 -3.90 -13.68 -0.51
N HIS A 55 -4.90 -13.25 -1.26
CA HIS A 55 -5.44 -14.08 -2.34
C HIS A 55 -4.43 -14.29 -3.47
N TYR A 56 -3.74 -13.22 -3.89
CA TYR A 56 -2.79 -13.27 -5.00
C TYR A 56 -1.33 -13.09 -4.58
N TYR A 57 -1.06 -12.67 -3.34
CA TYR A 57 0.28 -12.24 -2.93
C TYR A 57 0.81 -13.03 -1.74
N ASN A 58 2.13 -13.22 -1.75
CA ASN A 58 2.91 -13.80 -0.67
C ASN A 58 4.30 -13.15 -0.68
N GLU A 59 5.17 -13.61 0.19
CA GLU A 59 6.55 -13.10 0.25
C GLU A 59 7.27 -13.25 -1.09
N GLU A 60 7.15 -14.40 -1.73
CA GLU A 60 7.91 -14.72 -2.95
C GLU A 60 7.55 -13.83 -4.13
N ASN A 61 6.25 -13.51 -4.29
CA ASN A 61 5.81 -12.76 -5.47
C ASN A 61 5.63 -11.27 -5.23
N LEU A 62 5.84 -10.79 -4.00
CA LEU A 62 5.63 -9.38 -3.66
C LEU A 62 6.92 -8.65 -3.29
N VAL A 63 7.85 -9.30 -2.57
CA VAL A 63 9.13 -8.67 -2.21
C VAL A 63 9.90 -8.27 -3.47
N GLY A 64 10.38 -7.02 -3.49
CA GLY A 64 11.08 -6.45 -4.64
C GLY A 64 10.19 -5.78 -5.67
N LYS A 65 8.88 -5.91 -5.54
CA LYS A 65 7.93 -5.25 -6.45
C LYS A 65 7.63 -3.84 -5.98
N GLN A 66 7.35 -2.95 -6.93
CA GLN A 66 6.91 -1.61 -6.60
C GLN A 66 5.40 -1.57 -6.42
N VAL A 67 4.97 -0.71 -5.51
CA VAL A 67 3.56 -0.47 -5.18
C VAL A 67 3.32 1.03 -5.12
N ILE A 68 2.05 1.40 -5.10
CA ILE A 68 1.60 2.78 -4.94
C ILE A 68 0.91 2.89 -3.59
N GLY A 69 1.28 3.87 -2.80
CA GLY A 69 0.70 4.03 -1.47
C GLY A 69 0.33 5.47 -1.15
N ILE A 70 -0.70 5.62 -0.33
CA ILE A 70 -1.06 6.91 0.28
C ILE A 70 -0.33 6.99 1.61
N CYS A 71 0.52 8.01 1.74
CA CYS A 71 1.49 8.11 2.83
C CYS A 71 1.08 9.06 3.97
N ASN A 72 0.01 9.81 3.82
CA ASN A 72 -0.38 10.83 4.80
C ASN A 72 -1.71 10.61 5.51
N PHE A 73 -2.16 9.37 5.61
CA PHE A 73 -3.24 9.03 6.54
C PHE A 73 -2.68 8.90 7.96
N PRO A 74 -3.50 9.17 8.99
CA PRO A 74 -3.13 8.83 10.36
C PRO A 74 -2.83 7.33 10.50
N GLU A 75 -1.92 6.99 11.39
CA GLU A 75 -1.64 5.59 11.70
C GLU A 75 -2.86 4.91 12.28
N LYS A 76 -3.04 3.63 11.97
CA LYS A 76 -4.16 2.83 12.43
C LYS A 76 -3.66 1.48 12.96
N ASN A 77 -4.05 1.12 14.17
CA ASN A 77 -3.74 -0.19 14.72
C ASN A 77 -4.73 -1.22 14.15
N ILE A 78 -4.19 -2.22 13.47
CA ILE A 78 -4.97 -3.31 12.88
C ILE A 78 -4.42 -4.63 13.39
N ALA A 79 -5.16 -5.29 14.29
CA ALA A 79 -4.78 -6.56 14.88
C ALA A 79 -3.34 -6.57 15.44
N GLY A 80 -3.00 -5.51 16.18
CA GLY A 80 -1.69 -5.36 16.83
C GLY A 80 -0.59 -4.77 15.95
N ILE A 81 -0.90 -4.50 14.68
CA ILE A 81 0.05 -3.91 13.73
C ILE A 81 -0.32 -2.44 13.48
N VAL A 82 0.64 -1.56 13.62
CA VAL A 82 0.43 -0.13 13.29
C VAL A 82 0.57 0.03 11.78
N SER A 83 -0.55 0.22 11.10
CA SER A 83 -0.59 0.43 9.65
C SER A 83 -0.39 1.92 9.37
N GLN A 84 0.66 2.25 8.62
CA GLN A 84 1.13 3.62 8.41
C GLN A 84 0.86 4.14 6.99
N VAL A 85 0.53 3.26 6.08
CA VAL A 85 0.33 3.59 4.68
C VAL A 85 -0.78 2.73 4.11
N LEU A 86 -1.53 3.29 3.16
CA LEU A 86 -2.52 2.53 2.42
C LEU A 86 -1.93 2.15 1.06
N ILE A 87 -1.72 0.86 0.84
CA ILE A 87 -1.26 0.34 -0.44
C ILE A 87 -2.47 0.23 -1.36
N LEU A 88 -2.39 0.82 -2.55
CA LEU A 88 -3.51 0.88 -3.47
C LEU A 88 -3.64 -0.39 -4.32
N GLY A 89 -4.87 -0.79 -4.54
CA GLY A 89 -5.18 -1.92 -5.39
C GLY A 89 -6.57 -1.82 -5.98
N SER A 90 -6.78 -2.55 -7.06
CA SER A 90 -8.09 -2.70 -7.66
C SER A 90 -8.80 -3.88 -6.99
N ILE A 91 -10.04 -3.68 -6.61
CA ILE A 91 -10.84 -4.72 -5.93
C ILE A 91 -11.83 -5.28 -6.94
N ASP A 92 -11.77 -6.61 -7.16
CA ASP A 92 -12.70 -7.25 -8.07
C ASP A 92 -14.05 -7.56 -7.39
N GLU A 93 -14.96 -8.15 -8.15
CA GLU A 93 -16.32 -8.44 -7.68
C GLU A 93 -16.37 -9.40 -6.48
N GLU A 94 -15.34 -10.21 -6.30
CA GLU A 94 -15.25 -11.15 -5.18
C GLU A 94 -14.50 -10.57 -3.98
N GLY A 95 -14.06 -9.31 -4.06
CA GLY A 95 -13.30 -8.67 -3.00
C GLY A 95 -11.81 -8.97 -3.03
N LYS A 96 -11.31 -9.61 -4.09
CA LYS A 96 -9.89 -9.92 -4.26
C LYS A 96 -9.16 -8.69 -4.78
N VAL A 97 -7.97 -8.44 -4.27
CA VAL A 97 -7.21 -7.22 -4.56
C VAL A 97 -6.07 -7.51 -5.52
N VAL A 98 -6.01 -6.72 -6.59
CA VAL A 98 -4.87 -6.68 -7.52
C VAL A 98 -4.19 -5.34 -7.32
N LEU A 99 -2.92 -5.35 -6.91
CA LEU A 99 -2.19 -4.13 -6.57
C LEU A 99 -1.90 -3.28 -7.81
N VAL A 100 -1.92 -1.97 -7.60
CA VAL A 100 -1.55 -0.99 -8.62
C VAL A 100 -0.04 -0.75 -8.52
N HIS A 101 0.63 -0.72 -9.66
CA HIS A 101 2.06 -0.44 -9.71
C HIS A 101 2.42 0.36 -10.96
N PRO A 102 3.57 1.05 -10.97
CA PRO A 102 3.99 1.75 -12.18
C PRO A 102 4.33 0.74 -13.29
N SER A 103 4.09 1.11 -14.54
CA SER A 103 4.33 0.22 -15.68
C SER A 103 5.82 -0.07 -15.93
N GLN A 104 6.69 0.72 -15.36
CA GLN A 104 8.14 0.51 -15.38
C GLN A 104 8.72 0.95 -14.05
N LYS A 105 9.91 0.45 -13.72
CA LYS A 105 10.57 0.81 -12.47
C LYS A 105 10.89 2.30 -12.42
N VAL A 106 10.57 2.92 -11.30
CA VAL A 106 10.88 4.31 -11.02
C VAL A 106 11.56 4.43 -9.66
N GLU A 107 12.07 5.60 -9.34
CA GLU A 107 12.72 5.85 -8.07
C GLU A 107 11.71 5.81 -6.92
N ASN A 108 12.10 5.21 -5.79
CA ASN A 108 11.25 5.18 -4.60
C ASN A 108 11.01 6.59 -4.08
N GLY A 109 9.76 6.87 -3.70
CA GLY A 109 9.37 8.16 -3.15
C GLY A 109 8.88 9.15 -4.19
N LEU A 110 8.90 8.81 -5.48
CA LEU A 110 8.36 9.72 -6.49
C LEU A 110 6.87 9.90 -6.27
N PRO A 111 6.40 11.15 -6.36
CA PRO A 111 4.97 11.43 -6.20
C PRO A 111 4.17 10.92 -7.39
N VAL A 112 2.93 10.56 -7.12
CA VAL A 112 1.95 10.20 -8.14
C VAL A 112 1.01 11.38 -8.32
N ALA A 113 0.92 11.86 -9.53
CA ALA A 113 0.09 13.02 -9.86
C ALA A 113 -1.31 12.62 -10.30
#